data_bc67e2c078566141cb4cd4043d623657
#
_entry.id   bc67e2c078566141cb4cd4043d623657
#
_cell.length_a   1.000
_cell.length_b   1.000
_cell.length_c   1.000
_cell.angle_alpha   90.00
_cell.angle_beta   90.00
_cell.angle_gamma   90.00
#
_symmetry.space_group_name_H-M   'P 1'
#
loop_
_entity.id
_entity.type
_entity.pdbx_description
1 polymer ?
#
loop_
_entity_poly.entity_id
_entity_poly.type
_entity_poly.pdbx_seq_one_letter_code
_entity_poly.pdbx_strand_id
1 'polypeptide(L)'
;KSYFCYQEALFCMEHTGLYTRELVSFLLQRESKVWMESALHLKRSMGMTRGKNDKVDSYRIARYAMTNNDKAVLLKLSSGTLLKLKDLMANRERLSKNYQSLKIATQELVRVDKSIGKELMKLNDAALKGILKSKVKVEKRMLQLINEDEELKTLFSLITSVKCVGDVLATELIVYTNGFTRMNNTRQLACYCGIAPFEHSSGTSVRGRIGTSNF
;
A
#
# COMPACT_ATOMS: atom_id res chain seq x y z
N LYS A 1 15.77 -7.78 38.22
CA LYS A 1 15.68 -7.21 36.85
C LYS A 1 15.22 -8.35 35.93
N SER A 2 13.94 -8.42 35.58
CA SER A 2 13.47 -9.36 34.56
C SER A 2 14.05 -8.92 33.22
N TYR A 3 14.89 -9.74 32.62
CA TYR A 3 15.40 -9.51 31.28
C TYR A 3 14.26 -9.75 30.30
N PHE A 4 13.89 -8.73 29.56
CA PHE A 4 12.89 -8.81 28.50
C PHE A 4 13.47 -9.60 27.33
N CYS A 5 12.86 -10.75 26.99
CA CYS A 5 13.28 -11.58 25.88
C CYS A 5 12.52 -11.15 24.61
N TYR A 6 13.21 -10.55 23.66
CA TYR A 6 12.63 -10.08 22.41
C TYR A 6 12.05 -11.20 21.54
N GLN A 7 12.67 -12.39 21.54
CA GLN A 7 12.26 -13.54 20.73
C GLN A 7 10.95 -14.17 21.22
N GLU A 8 10.67 -14.07 22.52
CA GLU A 8 9.45 -14.64 23.12
C GLU A 8 8.24 -13.70 23.01
N ALA A 9 8.49 -12.40 22.83
CA ALA A 9 7.46 -11.40 22.80
C ALA A 9 6.81 -11.27 21.39
N LEU A 10 5.48 -11.13 21.38
CA LEU A 10 4.73 -10.73 20.19
C LEU A 10 4.52 -9.21 20.20
N PHE A 11 5.07 -8.53 19.22
CA PHE A 11 4.88 -7.10 19.02
C PHE A 11 3.77 -6.87 17.99
N CYS A 12 2.62 -6.44 18.45
CA CYS A 12 1.51 -6.06 17.57
C CYS A 12 1.45 -4.53 17.44
N MET A 13 1.33 -4.04 16.22
CA MET A 13 1.23 -2.61 15.95
C MET A 13 0.37 -2.31 14.74
N GLU A 14 -0.20 -1.11 14.72
CA GLU A 14 -0.93 -0.59 13.59
C GLU A 14 0.02 -0.24 12.45
N HIS A 15 -0.40 -0.48 11.21
CA HIS A 15 0.36 -0.11 10.02
C HIS A 15 0.27 1.40 9.76
N THR A 16 1.19 2.18 10.33
CA THR A 16 1.26 3.65 10.18
C THR A 16 2.31 4.13 9.16
N GLY A 17 2.63 3.30 8.17
CA GLY A 17 3.54 3.65 7.07
C GLY A 17 5.00 3.80 7.51
N LEU A 18 5.61 4.96 7.23
CA LEU A 18 7.04 5.19 7.48
C LEU A 18 7.42 5.21 8.96
N TYR A 19 6.52 5.65 9.83
CA TYR A 19 6.80 5.83 11.26
C TYR A 19 7.12 4.52 12.01
N THR A 20 6.56 3.39 11.55
CA THR A 20 6.84 2.08 12.15
C THR A 20 8.07 1.39 11.58
N ARG A 21 8.64 1.89 10.47
CA ARG A 21 9.68 1.19 9.71
C ARG A 21 10.95 0.92 10.51
N GLU A 22 11.44 1.91 11.26
CA GLU A 22 12.65 1.76 12.07
C GLU A 22 12.44 0.78 13.22
N LEU A 23 11.32 0.90 13.94
CA LEU A 23 10.97 -0.02 15.01
C LEU A 23 10.81 -1.46 14.50
N VAL A 24 10.11 -1.63 13.38
CA VAL A 24 9.94 -2.94 12.75
C VAL A 24 11.28 -3.54 12.34
N SER A 25 12.16 -2.75 11.71
CA SER A 25 13.51 -3.21 11.33
C SER A 25 14.33 -3.62 12.55
N PHE A 26 14.31 -2.82 13.60
CA PHE A 26 14.97 -3.11 14.86
C PHE A 26 14.48 -4.41 15.51
N LEU A 27 13.16 -4.63 15.54
CA LEU A 27 12.56 -5.83 16.12
C LEU A 27 12.88 -7.09 15.31
N LEU A 28 12.79 -7.00 13.98
CA LEU A 28 13.07 -8.13 13.09
C LEU A 28 14.55 -8.52 13.10
N GLN A 29 15.48 -7.57 13.26
CA GLN A 29 16.91 -7.86 13.46
C GLN A 29 17.18 -8.62 14.77
N ARG A 30 16.26 -8.57 15.74
CA ARG A 30 16.31 -9.31 17.02
C ARG A 30 15.48 -10.57 17.01
N GLU A 31 15.04 -11.01 15.81
CA GLU A 31 14.23 -12.21 15.63
C GLU A 31 12.90 -12.17 16.40
N SER A 32 12.41 -10.97 16.69
CA SER A 32 11.14 -10.76 17.38
C SER A 32 9.95 -11.12 16.49
N LYS A 33 8.89 -11.62 17.12
CA LYS A 33 7.61 -11.86 16.43
C LYS A 33 6.87 -10.53 16.25
N VAL A 34 6.80 -10.05 15.01
CA VAL A 34 6.12 -8.79 14.69
C VAL A 34 4.84 -9.07 13.91
N TRP A 35 3.72 -8.52 14.39
CA TRP A 35 2.43 -8.55 13.73
C TRP A 35 1.98 -7.14 13.39
N MET A 36 1.90 -6.84 12.09
CA MET A 36 1.39 -5.57 11.57
C MET A 36 -0.09 -5.73 11.22
N GLU A 37 -0.95 -5.07 11.99
CA GLU A 37 -2.40 -5.17 11.79
C GLU A 37 -2.96 -3.93 11.09
N SER A 38 -4.06 -4.13 10.36
CA SER A 38 -4.79 -3.05 9.72
C SER A 38 -5.48 -2.16 10.75
N ALA A 39 -5.36 -0.84 10.61
CA ALA A 39 -6.10 0.14 11.42
C ALA A 39 -7.60 -0.12 11.43
N LEU A 40 -8.16 -0.55 10.30
CA LEU A 40 -9.57 -0.85 10.15
C LEU A 40 -9.99 -2.09 10.98
N HIS A 41 -9.17 -3.15 10.96
CA HIS A 41 -9.41 -4.35 11.77
C HIS A 41 -9.35 -4.02 13.26
N LEU A 42 -8.30 -3.32 13.69
CA LEU A 42 -8.17 -2.87 15.07
C LEU A 42 -9.39 -2.05 15.49
N LYS A 43 -9.78 -1.05 14.71
CA LYS A 43 -10.94 -0.20 15.00
C LYS A 43 -12.25 -0.98 15.09
N ARG A 44 -12.50 -1.92 14.17
CA ARG A 44 -13.72 -2.75 14.18
C ARG A 44 -13.76 -3.71 15.37
N SER A 45 -12.61 -4.24 15.80
CA SER A 45 -12.53 -5.15 16.95
C SER A 45 -12.70 -4.48 18.31
N MET A 46 -12.42 -3.18 18.39
CA MET A 46 -12.47 -2.42 19.65
C MET A 46 -13.86 -1.87 19.99
N GLY A 47 -14.84 -1.99 19.07
CA GLY A 47 -16.18 -1.45 19.26
C GLY A 47 -16.20 0.09 19.31
N MET A 48 -17.27 0.68 19.87
CA MET A 48 -17.37 2.12 20.04
C MET A 48 -16.51 2.58 21.21
N THR A 49 -15.45 3.32 20.92
CA THR A 49 -14.51 3.85 21.92
C THR A 49 -14.61 5.36 22.00
N ARG A 50 -14.75 5.90 23.22
CA ARG A 50 -14.68 7.33 23.50
C ARG A 50 -13.26 7.71 23.92
N GLY A 51 -12.77 8.85 23.46
CA GLY A 51 -11.45 9.38 23.76
C GLY A 51 -10.33 8.76 22.92
N LYS A 52 -9.38 9.59 22.49
CA LYS A 52 -8.18 9.19 21.75
C LYS A 52 -6.96 9.52 22.61
N ASN A 53 -6.20 8.48 22.97
CA ASN A 53 -4.98 8.61 23.74
C ASN A 53 -4.05 7.45 23.37
N ASP A 54 -2.85 7.75 22.95
CA ASP A 54 -1.86 6.78 22.44
C ASP A 54 -1.56 5.67 23.46
N LYS A 55 -1.53 6.00 24.77
CA LYS A 55 -1.32 5.00 25.82
C LYS A 55 -2.49 4.03 25.93
N VAL A 56 -3.71 4.51 25.79
CA VAL A 56 -4.92 3.67 25.82
C VAL A 56 -4.98 2.82 24.55
N ASP A 57 -4.62 3.39 23.41
CA ASP A 57 -4.64 2.70 22.13
C ASP A 57 -3.56 1.60 22.07
N SER A 58 -2.36 1.82 22.61
CA SER A 58 -1.33 0.79 22.73
C SER A 58 -1.80 -0.40 23.60
N TYR A 59 -2.49 -0.12 24.71
CA TYR A 59 -3.05 -1.16 25.57
C TYR A 59 -4.16 -1.96 24.87
N ARG A 60 -5.01 -1.29 24.10
CA ARG A 60 -6.05 -1.93 23.28
C ARG A 60 -5.47 -2.84 22.20
N ILE A 61 -4.41 -2.38 21.52
CA ILE A 61 -3.69 -3.18 20.51
C ILE A 61 -3.08 -4.42 21.16
N ALA A 62 -2.46 -4.29 22.32
CA ALA A 62 -1.90 -5.42 23.05
C ALA A 62 -3.00 -6.43 23.43
N ARG A 63 -4.14 -5.97 23.94
CA ARG A 63 -5.29 -6.82 24.28
C ARG A 63 -5.85 -7.53 23.05
N TYR A 64 -5.97 -6.79 21.93
CA TYR A 64 -6.38 -7.38 20.64
C TYR A 64 -5.44 -8.53 20.23
N ALA A 65 -4.13 -8.32 20.32
CA ALA A 65 -3.14 -9.33 19.97
C ALA A 65 -3.23 -10.56 20.87
N MET A 66 -3.46 -10.39 22.16
CA MET A 66 -3.67 -11.50 23.08
C MET A 66 -4.92 -12.31 22.74
N THR A 67 -6.03 -11.64 22.43
CA THR A 67 -7.31 -12.30 22.14
C THR A 67 -7.34 -13.01 20.78
N ASN A 68 -6.57 -12.52 19.80
CA ASN A 68 -6.54 -13.02 18.42
C ASN A 68 -5.18 -13.60 18.03
N ASN A 69 -4.42 -14.10 18.99
CA ASN A 69 -3.07 -14.63 18.75
C ASN A 69 -3.05 -15.81 17.75
N ASP A 70 -4.12 -16.59 17.71
CA ASP A 70 -4.36 -17.69 16.76
C ASP A 70 -4.44 -17.20 15.30
N LYS A 71 -4.77 -15.93 15.08
CA LYS A 71 -4.90 -15.28 13.76
C LYS A 71 -3.68 -14.43 13.39
N ALA A 72 -2.65 -14.42 14.25
CA ALA A 72 -1.50 -13.56 14.04
C ALA A 72 -0.73 -13.93 12.76
N VAL A 73 -0.64 -13.01 11.83
CA VAL A 73 0.18 -13.12 10.63
C VAL A 73 1.51 -12.39 10.89
N LEU A 74 2.54 -13.17 11.19
CA LEU A 74 3.85 -12.62 11.48
C LEU A 74 4.47 -11.98 10.23
N LEU A 75 5.01 -10.79 10.42
CA LEU A 75 5.69 -10.05 9.37
C LEU A 75 7.00 -10.75 9.02
N LYS A 76 7.14 -11.12 7.76
CA LYS A 76 8.42 -11.55 7.19
C LYS A 76 9.14 -10.36 6.60
N LEU A 77 10.45 -10.28 6.74
CA LEU A 77 11.26 -9.26 6.09
C LEU A 77 11.05 -9.36 4.57
N SER A 78 10.57 -8.26 4.00
CA SER A 78 10.63 -8.10 2.55
C SER A 78 12.09 -7.92 2.13
N SER A 79 12.47 -8.41 0.96
CA SER A 79 13.82 -8.16 0.44
C SER A 79 14.10 -6.65 0.42
N GLY A 80 15.35 -6.26 0.63
CA GLY A 80 15.73 -4.85 0.57
C GLY A 80 15.37 -4.20 -0.77
N THR A 81 15.35 -4.98 -1.85
CA THR A 81 14.93 -4.57 -3.19
C THR A 81 13.44 -4.25 -3.22
N LEU A 82 12.57 -5.10 -2.64
CA LEU A 82 11.12 -4.83 -2.57
C LEU A 82 10.78 -3.59 -1.75
N LEU A 83 11.51 -3.32 -0.67
CA LEU A 83 11.32 -2.09 0.11
C LEU A 83 11.68 -0.84 -0.71
N LYS A 84 12.80 -0.88 -1.46
CA LYS A 84 13.21 0.21 -2.36
C LYS A 84 12.18 0.42 -3.48
N LEU A 85 11.67 -0.66 -4.07
CA LEU A 85 10.61 -0.60 -5.09
C LEU A 85 9.34 0.03 -4.54
N LYS A 86 8.94 -0.32 -3.30
CA LYS A 86 7.78 0.28 -2.64
C LYS A 86 7.93 1.78 -2.45
N ASP A 87 9.11 2.26 -2.03
CA ASP A 87 9.39 3.69 -1.85
C ASP A 87 9.36 4.44 -3.20
N LEU A 88 9.96 3.85 -4.25
CA LEU A 88 9.94 4.43 -5.60
C LEU A 88 8.53 4.48 -6.17
N MET A 89 7.72 3.43 -5.95
CA MET A 89 6.33 3.37 -6.36
C MET A 89 5.49 4.47 -5.70
N ALA A 90 5.62 4.63 -4.38
CA ALA A 90 4.96 5.70 -3.65
C ALA A 90 5.37 7.10 -4.15
N ASN A 91 6.65 7.27 -4.52
CA ASN A 91 7.12 8.53 -5.12
C ASN A 91 6.54 8.76 -6.52
N ARG A 92 6.50 7.72 -7.36
CA ARG A 92 5.85 7.77 -8.69
C ARG A 92 4.39 8.19 -8.60
N GLU A 93 3.66 7.61 -7.62
CA GLU A 93 2.26 7.96 -7.39
C GLU A 93 2.07 9.42 -7.00
N ARG A 94 2.91 9.95 -6.09
CA ARG A 94 2.90 11.37 -5.71
C ARG A 94 3.18 12.27 -6.92
N LEU A 95 4.18 11.93 -7.74
CA LEU A 95 4.46 12.69 -8.98
C LEU A 95 3.28 12.66 -9.93
N SER A 96 2.60 11.51 -10.08
CA SER A 96 1.41 11.41 -10.93
C SER A 96 0.24 12.22 -10.39
N LYS A 97 -0.02 12.21 -9.08
CA LYS A 97 -1.06 13.03 -8.44
C LYS A 97 -0.79 14.54 -8.60
N ASN A 98 0.46 14.97 -8.37
CA ASN A 98 0.85 16.36 -8.52
C ASN A 98 0.72 16.84 -9.97
N TYR A 99 1.11 16.01 -10.94
CA TYR A 99 0.93 16.30 -12.35
C TYR A 99 -0.55 16.49 -12.72
N GLN A 100 -1.40 15.55 -12.29
CA GLN A 100 -2.83 15.61 -12.56
C GLN A 100 -3.49 16.82 -11.88
N SER A 101 -3.15 17.08 -10.63
CA SER A 101 -3.69 18.24 -9.88
C SER A 101 -3.41 19.55 -10.61
N LEU A 102 -2.16 19.82 -10.99
CA LEU A 102 -1.80 21.03 -11.73
C LEU A 102 -2.44 21.10 -13.10
N LYS A 103 -2.47 19.99 -13.83
CA LYS A 103 -3.01 19.93 -15.18
C LYS A 103 -4.52 20.14 -15.21
N ILE A 104 -5.26 19.44 -14.36
CA ILE A 104 -6.74 19.51 -14.32
C ILE A 104 -7.18 20.89 -13.92
N ALA A 105 -6.66 21.45 -12.82
CA ALA A 105 -7.01 22.80 -12.36
C ALA A 105 -6.79 23.86 -13.45
N THR A 106 -5.67 23.77 -14.19
CA THR A 106 -5.37 24.69 -15.27
C THR A 106 -6.32 24.51 -16.46
N GLN A 107 -6.67 23.26 -16.81
CA GLN A 107 -7.60 22.97 -17.89
C GLN A 107 -9.04 23.40 -17.57
N GLU A 108 -9.48 23.26 -16.36
CA GLU A 108 -10.78 23.73 -15.89
C GLU A 108 -10.86 25.26 -15.98
N LEU A 109 -9.81 25.95 -15.57
CA LEU A 109 -9.77 27.41 -15.66
C LEU A 109 -9.79 27.90 -17.10
N VAL A 110 -9.17 27.20 -18.06
CA VAL A 110 -9.28 27.53 -19.50
C VAL A 110 -10.73 27.53 -20.00
N ARG A 111 -11.59 26.69 -19.39
CA ARG A 111 -13.04 26.63 -19.76
C ARG A 111 -13.82 27.78 -19.20
N VAL A 112 -13.44 28.31 -18.04
CA VAL A 112 -14.13 29.44 -17.37
C VAL A 112 -13.59 30.78 -17.85
N ASP A 113 -12.28 30.95 -17.85
CA ASP A 113 -11.55 32.11 -18.35
C ASP A 113 -10.37 31.68 -19.21
N LYS A 114 -10.55 31.81 -20.53
CA LYS A 114 -9.57 31.36 -21.52
C LYS A 114 -8.26 32.14 -21.46
N SER A 115 -8.30 33.41 -21.05
CA SER A 115 -7.11 34.26 -20.98
C SER A 115 -6.18 33.82 -19.86
N ILE A 116 -6.68 33.86 -18.63
CA ILE A 116 -5.89 33.48 -17.45
C ILE A 116 -5.52 32.01 -17.47
N GLY A 117 -6.42 31.15 -17.97
CA GLY A 117 -6.13 29.73 -18.08
C GLY A 117 -4.94 29.43 -19.02
N LYS A 118 -4.86 30.11 -20.18
CA LYS A 118 -3.71 29.98 -21.08
C LYS A 118 -2.42 30.54 -20.50
N GLU A 119 -2.49 31.60 -19.73
CA GLU A 119 -1.36 32.20 -19.06
C GLU A 119 -0.80 31.21 -18.01
N LEU A 120 -1.67 30.66 -17.16
CA LEU A 120 -1.27 29.64 -16.16
C LEU A 120 -0.73 28.35 -16.79
N MET A 121 -1.28 27.95 -17.96
CA MET A 121 -0.69 26.81 -18.69
C MET A 121 0.77 27.06 -19.07
N LYS A 122 1.10 28.27 -19.53
CA LYS A 122 2.47 28.66 -19.88
C LYS A 122 3.37 28.71 -18.64
N LEU A 123 2.88 29.28 -17.54
CA LEU A 123 3.62 29.37 -16.28
C LEU A 123 3.90 27.98 -15.67
N ASN A 124 2.95 27.06 -15.78
CA ASN A 124 3.08 25.70 -15.24
C ASN A 124 3.81 24.72 -16.17
N ASP A 125 4.11 25.07 -17.42
CA ASP A 125 4.69 24.16 -18.43
C ASP A 125 6.03 23.58 -17.98
N ALA A 126 6.91 24.40 -17.43
CA ALA A 126 8.21 23.96 -16.93
C ALA A 126 8.07 22.98 -15.75
N ALA A 127 7.14 23.26 -14.82
CA ALA A 127 6.86 22.37 -13.68
C ALA A 127 6.28 21.03 -14.13
N LEU A 128 5.30 21.04 -15.03
CA LEU A 128 4.69 19.84 -15.59
C LEU A 128 5.71 18.97 -16.34
N LYS A 129 6.55 19.57 -17.19
CA LYS A 129 7.66 18.87 -17.86
C LYS A 129 8.68 18.31 -16.89
N GLY A 130 9.00 19.05 -15.82
CA GLY A 130 9.90 18.61 -14.76
C GLY A 130 9.36 17.38 -14.01
N ILE A 131 8.06 17.39 -13.66
CA ILE A 131 7.39 16.26 -13.01
C ILE A 131 7.43 15.01 -13.91
N LEU A 132 7.08 15.14 -15.18
CA LEU A 132 7.13 14.02 -16.15
C LEU A 132 8.54 13.46 -16.28
N LYS A 133 9.56 14.31 -16.41
CA LYS A 133 10.96 13.89 -16.48
C LYS A 133 11.39 13.11 -15.21
N SER A 134 10.97 13.59 -14.04
CA SER A 134 11.24 12.92 -12.76
C SER A 134 10.52 11.57 -12.67
N LYS A 135 9.27 11.49 -13.13
CA LYS A 135 8.50 10.24 -13.17
C LYS A 135 9.20 9.18 -14.03
N VAL A 136 9.64 9.54 -15.24
CA VAL A 136 10.40 8.62 -16.12
C VAL A 136 11.69 8.12 -15.46
N LYS A 137 12.42 9.00 -14.75
CA LYS A 137 13.63 8.58 -14.01
C LYS A 137 13.31 7.57 -12.91
N VAL A 138 12.21 7.76 -12.17
CA VAL A 138 11.75 6.83 -11.13
C VAL A 138 11.39 5.49 -11.76
N GLU A 139 10.59 5.47 -12.82
CA GLU A 139 10.20 4.25 -13.54
C GLU A 139 11.42 3.49 -14.08
N LYS A 140 12.38 4.19 -14.66
CA LYS A 140 13.65 3.60 -15.10
C LYS A 140 14.43 2.96 -13.94
N ARG A 141 14.50 3.63 -12.77
CA ARG A 141 15.20 3.07 -11.59
C ARG A 141 14.48 1.84 -11.05
N MET A 142 13.14 1.81 -11.09
CA MET A 142 12.36 0.63 -10.69
C MET A 142 12.71 -0.58 -11.58
N LEU A 143 12.72 -0.40 -12.89
CA LEU A 143 13.09 -1.47 -13.82
C LEU A 143 14.55 -1.94 -13.63
N GLN A 144 15.47 -1.03 -13.35
CA GLN A 144 16.85 -1.41 -13.03
C GLN A 144 16.91 -2.32 -11.80
N LEU A 145 16.22 -1.95 -10.70
CA LEU A 145 16.18 -2.77 -9.49
C LEU A 145 15.57 -4.16 -9.71
N ILE A 146 14.56 -4.24 -10.55
CA ILE A 146 13.95 -5.53 -10.94
C ILE A 146 14.95 -6.38 -11.72
N ASN A 147 15.68 -5.78 -12.66
CA ASN A 147 16.67 -6.50 -13.48
C ASN A 147 17.93 -6.90 -12.70
N GLU A 148 18.25 -6.22 -11.59
CA GLU A 148 19.35 -6.55 -10.68
C GLU A 148 19.06 -7.77 -9.78
N ASP A 149 17.79 -8.22 -9.73
CA ASP A 149 17.30 -9.31 -8.86
C ASP A 149 16.67 -10.41 -9.75
N GLU A 150 17.32 -11.56 -9.85
CA GLU A 150 16.90 -12.62 -10.80
C GLU A 150 15.51 -13.21 -10.47
N GLU A 151 15.11 -13.25 -9.19
CA GLU A 151 13.77 -13.73 -8.83
C GLU A 151 12.71 -12.72 -9.27
N LEU A 152 12.93 -11.43 -8.98
CA LEU A 152 12.03 -10.36 -9.38
C LEU A 152 11.96 -10.21 -10.89
N LYS A 153 13.07 -10.36 -11.61
CA LYS A 153 13.13 -10.31 -13.07
C LYS A 153 12.32 -11.44 -13.71
N THR A 154 12.46 -12.67 -13.19
CA THR A 154 11.67 -13.81 -13.65
C THR A 154 10.18 -13.58 -13.42
N LEU A 155 9.81 -13.15 -12.21
CA LEU A 155 8.44 -12.85 -11.85
C LEU A 155 7.86 -11.72 -12.72
N PHE A 156 8.62 -10.65 -12.92
CA PHE A 156 8.22 -9.52 -13.76
C PHE A 156 7.98 -9.96 -15.22
N SER A 157 8.85 -10.79 -15.79
CA SER A 157 8.67 -11.29 -17.14
C SER A 157 7.41 -12.16 -17.28
N LEU A 158 7.11 -13.00 -16.27
CA LEU A 158 5.88 -13.79 -16.23
C LEU A 158 4.63 -12.89 -16.18
N ILE A 159 4.64 -11.85 -15.35
CA ILE A 159 3.49 -10.96 -15.22
C ILE A 159 3.29 -10.15 -16.50
N THR A 160 4.35 -9.61 -17.09
CA THR A 160 4.27 -8.81 -18.32
C THR A 160 3.95 -9.64 -19.56
N SER A 161 4.08 -10.96 -19.52
CA SER A 161 3.61 -11.85 -20.61
C SER A 161 2.07 -11.85 -20.73
N VAL A 162 1.35 -11.43 -19.69
CA VAL A 162 -0.11 -11.33 -19.73
C VAL A 162 -0.50 -10.11 -20.56
N LYS A 163 -1.36 -10.33 -21.57
CA LYS A 163 -1.84 -9.25 -22.43
C LYS A 163 -2.45 -8.11 -21.62
N CYS A 164 -2.13 -6.87 -21.96
CA CYS A 164 -2.54 -5.65 -21.30
C CYS A 164 -1.91 -5.37 -19.92
N VAL A 165 -0.96 -6.16 -19.47
CA VAL A 165 -0.18 -5.86 -18.26
C VAL A 165 1.12 -5.19 -18.66
N GLY A 166 1.23 -3.89 -18.36
CA GLY A 166 2.46 -3.12 -18.58
C GLY A 166 3.36 -3.09 -17.35
N ASP A 167 4.56 -2.54 -17.52
CA ASP A 167 5.63 -2.51 -16.51
C ASP A 167 5.20 -1.95 -15.17
N VAL A 168 4.39 -0.90 -15.18
CA VAL A 168 3.90 -0.24 -13.96
C VAL A 168 3.00 -1.18 -13.18
N LEU A 169 2.00 -1.77 -13.83
CA LEU A 169 1.07 -2.70 -13.19
C LEU A 169 1.79 -3.96 -12.69
N ALA A 170 2.74 -4.48 -13.47
CA ALA A 170 3.57 -5.61 -13.05
C ALA A 170 4.36 -5.29 -11.80
N THR A 171 4.99 -4.11 -11.75
CA THR A 171 5.73 -3.66 -10.57
C THR A 171 4.81 -3.45 -9.37
N GLU A 172 3.61 -2.87 -9.57
CA GLU A 172 2.58 -2.73 -8.52
C GLU A 172 2.19 -4.08 -7.94
N LEU A 173 1.89 -5.06 -8.77
CA LEU A 173 1.54 -6.41 -8.32
C LEU A 173 2.69 -7.03 -7.51
N ILE A 174 3.93 -6.93 -7.97
CA ILE A 174 5.10 -7.45 -7.25
C ILE A 174 5.22 -6.79 -5.87
N VAL A 175 5.12 -5.47 -5.80
CA VAL A 175 5.29 -4.71 -4.55
C VAL A 175 4.17 -4.98 -3.56
N TYR A 176 2.90 -4.91 -3.99
CA TYR A 176 1.75 -5.03 -3.09
C TYR A 176 1.50 -6.46 -2.63
N THR A 177 1.81 -7.45 -3.45
CA THR A 177 1.71 -8.86 -3.06
C THR A 177 2.96 -9.37 -2.33
N ASN A 178 3.99 -8.53 -2.21
CA ASN A 178 5.31 -8.92 -1.69
C ASN A 178 5.90 -10.10 -2.48
N GLY A 179 5.92 -9.99 -3.81
CA GLY A 179 6.36 -11.08 -4.69
C GLY A 179 5.42 -12.29 -4.64
N PHE A 180 4.13 -12.08 -4.45
CA PHE A 180 3.07 -13.09 -4.28
C PHE A 180 3.23 -13.99 -3.03
N THR A 181 4.13 -13.66 -2.12
CA THR A 181 4.30 -14.42 -0.86
C THR A 181 3.13 -14.21 0.12
N ARG A 182 2.34 -13.15 -0.05
CA ARG A 182 1.17 -12.83 0.79
C ARG A 182 -0.15 -13.34 0.25
N MET A 183 -0.16 -13.88 -0.97
CA MET A 183 -1.38 -14.33 -1.64
C MET A 183 -1.32 -15.84 -1.85
N ASN A 184 -2.22 -16.57 -1.21
CA ASN A 184 -2.25 -18.01 -1.28
C ASN A 184 -3.06 -18.54 -2.48
N ASN A 185 -3.91 -17.69 -3.07
CA ASN A 185 -4.74 -18.06 -4.22
C ASN A 185 -5.25 -16.82 -4.99
N THR A 186 -5.78 -17.06 -6.19
CA THR A 186 -6.31 -16.04 -7.09
C THR A 186 -7.51 -15.27 -6.50
N ARG A 187 -8.33 -15.91 -5.66
CA ARG A 187 -9.49 -15.27 -5.02
C ARG A 187 -9.03 -14.19 -4.03
N GLN A 188 -7.96 -14.44 -3.28
CA GLN A 188 -7.38 -13.43 -2.38
C GLN A 188 -6.83 -12.23 -3.15
N LEU A 189 -6.17 -12.47 -4.29
CA LEU A 189 -5.71 -11.40 -5.17
C LEU A 189 -6.87 -10.59 -5.72
N ALA A 190 -7.93 -11.24 -6.20
CA ALA A 190 -9.13 -10.57 -6.72
C ALA A 190 -9.83 -9.72 -5.63
N CYS A 191 -9.92 -10.23 -4.40
CA CYS A 191 -10.46 -9.45 -3.27
C CYS A 191 -9.56 -8.24 -2.96
N TYR A 192 -8.25 -8.42 -2.96
CA TYR A 192 -7.29 -7.36 -2.69
C TYR A 192 -7.33 -6.26 -3.77
N CYS A 193 -7.50 -6.64 -5.04
CA CYS A 193 -7.66 -5.71 -6.15
C CYS A 193 -9.05 -5.06 -6.22
N GLY A 194 -9.98 -5.41 -5.32
CA GLY A 194 -11.34 -4.88 -5.30
C GLY A 194 -12.21 -5.32 -6.49
N ILE A 195 -11.81 -6.36 -7.23
CA ILE A 195 -12.55 -6.87 -8.40
C ILE A 195 -13.42 -8.08 -8.08
N ALA A 196 -13.29 -8.66 -6.89
CA ALA A 196 -14.14 -9.77 -6.47
C ALA A 196 -15.57 -9.26 -6.18
N PRO A 197 -16.60 -9.88 -6.78
CA PRO A 197 -17.97 -9.53 -6.47
C PRO A 197 -18.37 -10.06 -5.09
N PHE A 198 -19.05 -9.24 -4.30
CA PHE A 198 -19.63 -9.61 -3.03
C PHE A 198 -21.16 -9.57 -3.12
N GLU A 199 -21.80 -10.62 -2.62
CA GLU A 199 -23.26 -10.64 -2.52
C GLU A 199 -23.70 -9.81 -1.30
N HIS A 200 -24.68 -8.96 -1.51
CA HIS A 200 -25.42 -8.27 -0.47
C HIS A 200 -26.82 -8.88 -0.38
N SER A 201 -26.97 -9.88 0.48
CA SER A 201 -28.28 -10.45 0.77
C SER A 201 -28.56 -10.42 2.28
N SER A 202 -29.78 -10.09 2.65
CA SER A 202 -30.25 -10.16 4.03
C SER A 202 -31.56 -10.92 4.06
N GLY A 203 -31.51 -12.14 4.58
CA GLY A 203 -32.65 -13.05 4.62
C GLY A 203 -33.21 -13.38 3.23
N THR A 204 -34.51 -13.64 3.16
CA THR A 204 -35.22 -13.97 1.90
C THR A 204 -35.75 -12.75 1.14
N SER A 205 -35.78 -11.57 1.77
CA SER A 205 -36.48 -10.37 1.29
C SER A 205 -35.56 -9.32 0.65
N VAL A 206 -34.28 -9.33 0.94
CA VAL A 206 -33.34 -8.34 0.37
C VAL A 206 -32.29 -9.02 -0.47
N ARG A 207 -32.40 -8.89 -1.79
CA ARG A 207 -31.36 -9.24 -2.75
C ARG A 207 -30.75 -7.95 -3.28
N GLY A 208 -29.63 -7.53 -2.69
CA GLY A 208 -28.84 -6.42 -3.17
C GLY A 208 -28.13 -6.76 -4.49
N ARG A 209 -27.76 -5.74 -5.26
CA ARG A 209 -26.97 -5.93 -6.48
C ARG A 209 -25.58 -6.44 -6.10
N ILE A 210 -25.14 -7.52 -6.74
CA ILE A 210 -23.77 -8.00 -6.63
C ILE A 210 -22.83 -6.89 -7.15
N GLY A 211 -21.94 -6.43 -6.31
CA GLY A 211 -21.00 -5.36 -6.66
C GLY A 211 -19.62 -5.62 -6.10
N THR A 212 -18.62 -4.94 -6.67
CA THR A 212 -17.27 -4.91 -6.11
C THR A 212 -17.23 -3.97 -4.90
N SER A 213 -16.40 -4.28 -3.89
CA SER A 213 -16.24 -3.38 -2.76
C SER A 213 -15.53 -2.09 -3.21
N ASN A 214 -16.11 -0.95 -2.86
CA ASN A 214 -15.43 0.33 -2.97
C ASN A 214 -14.47 0.46 -1.77
N PHE A 215 -13.19 0.20 -1.99
CA PHE A 215 -12.12 0.52 -1.05
C PHE A 215 -11.38 1.76 -1.50
#